data_8aeada15b3a92889fba80c29b99759ae
#
_entry.id   8aeada15b3a92889fba80c29b99759ae
#
_cell.length_a   1.000
_cell.length_b   1.000
_cell.length_c   1.000
_cell.angle_alpha   90.00
_cell.angle_beta   90.00
_cell.angle_gamma   90.00
#
_symmetry.space_group_name_H-M   'P 1'
#
loop_
_entity.id
_entity.type
_entity.pdbx_description
1 polymer ?
#
loop_
_entity_poly.entity_id
_entity_poly.type
_entity_poly.pdbx_seq_one_letter_code
_entity_poly.pdbx_strand_id
1 'polypeptide(L)'
;MDHLYPDMLKVNTRDDITKWWEVIDRTTGAVVPASQWHYDETSGNVVITPVKPFHEYTVSFLAYIMWDPVHMYNAVVNDWKDVEPQITFDVRQPKTRTHSLERLRRFLDTHQYVDVVRFTTFFHQFTLIFDELAREKYVDWFGYSASVSPYVLEQFEKEVGYPFRPEYIIDQGYMNNTYRIPSKEFKDFQAFQRREVAKLAKEMVDIVHEYGKEAMMFMGDHWIGMEPFMDEFASIGLDAVVGSVGNGATLRLFSDIKNVKYTEGRFLPYFFPDTFHEGGDPVKEAKVNWVTARRAILRSPIQRIGYGGYLKLALEFPDFVQYIKEVCQEFRVLYDNIQGTTPYLSLIHISEP
;
A
#
# COMPACT_ATOMS: atom_id res chain seq x y z
N MET A 1 19.47 -5.86 -6.75
CA MET A 1 18.76 -6.14 -5.50
C MET A 1 19.71 -6.57 -4.37
N ASP A 2 20.98 -6.41 -4.56
CA ASP A 2 22.02 -6.93 -3.65
C ASP A 2 22.02 -6.34 -2.23
N HIS A 3 21.15 -5.39 -1.94
CA HIS A 3 21.12 -4.69 -0.68
C HIS A 3 19.74 -4.66 0.02
N LEU A 4 18.73 -5.28 -0.59
CA LEU A 4 17.37 -5.31 -0.04
C LEU A 4 16.91 -6.76 0.12
N TYR A 5 17.30 -7.41 1.21
CA TYR A 5 16.75 -8.71 1.64
C TYR A 5 16.59 -9.74 0.53
N PRO A 6 17.70 -10.27 -0.02
CA PRO A 6 17.66 -11.27 -1.09
C PRO A 6 16.83 -12.51 -0.72
N ASP A 7 16.74 -12.81 0.58
CA ASP A 7 15.97 -13.94 1.09
C ASP A 7 14.45 -13.77 0.97
N MET A 8 13.96 -12.53 0.77
CA MET A 8 12.54 -12.24 0.59
C MET A 8 12.09 -12.29 -0.87
N LEU A 9 13.02 -12.39 -1.80
CA LEU A 9 12.76 -12.41 -3.22
C LEU A 9 13.39 -13.66 -3.86
N LYS A 10 12.62 -14.31 -4.71
CA LYS A 10 13.09 -15.43 -5.51
C LYS A 10 12.89 -15.11 -6.98
N VAL A 11 13.97 -15.17 -7.75
CA VAL A 11 13.91 -14.93 -9.19
C VAL A 11 12.93 -15.91 -9.86
N ASN A 12 12.05 -15.38 -10.69
CA ASN A 12 11.12 -16.22 -11.45
C ASN A 12 11.74 -16.64 -12.77
N THR A 13 12.17 -17.88 -12.82
CA THR A 13 12.68 -18.54 -14.03
C THR A 13 11.70 -19.57 -14.62
N ARG A 14 10.48 -19.67 -14.06
CA ARG A 14 9.46 -20.61 -14.55
C ARG A 14 8.71 -20.08 -15.75
N ASP A 15 8.53 -18.75 -15.81
CA ASP A 15 7.92 -18.08 -16.95
C ASP A 15 9.02 -17.71 -17.96
N ASP A 16 8.62 -17.43 -19.21
CA ASP A 16 9.54 -17.08 -20.27
C ASP A 16 10.33 -15.79 -19.96
N ILE A 17 11.58 -15.95 -19.57
CA ILE A 17 12.46 -14.85 -19.20
C ILE A 17 12.74 -13.92 -20.39
N THR A 18 12.74 -14.44 -21.62
CA THR A 18 13.01 -13.63 -22.81
C THR A 18 11.85 -12.72 -23.18
N LYS A 19 10.66 -13.08 -22.74
CA LYS A 19 9.45 -12.27 -22.90
C LYS A 19 9.28 -11.23 -21.79
N TRP A 20 9.56 -11.61 -20.55
CA TRP A 20 9.17 -10.81 -19.39
C TRP A 20 10.33 -10.05 -18.73
N TRP A 21 11.56 -10.37 -19.07
CA TRP A 21 12.71 -9.62 -18.60
C TRP A 21 13.18 -8.64 -19.67
N GLU A 22 13.82 -7.57 -19.26
CA GLU A 22 14.34 -6.57 -20.17
C GLU A 22 15.74 -6.14 -19.71
N VAL A 23 16.67 -6.14 -20.66
CA VAL A 23 18.02 -5.59 -20.47
C VAL A 23 18.09 -4.28 -21.25
N ILE A 24 18.52 -3.22 -20.59
CA ILE A 24 18.64 -1.89 -21.19
C ILE A 24 20.08 -1.38 -21.04
N ASP A 25 20.62 -0.91 -22.14
CA ASP A 25 21.81 -0.05 -22.16
C ASP A 25 21.38 1.37 -21.74
N ARG A 26 21.65 1.74 -20.50
CA ARG A 26 21.23 3.03 -19.93
C ARG A 26 21.97 4.21 -20.53
N THR A 27 23.15 3.98 -21.10
CA THR A 27 23.92 5.03 -21.77
C THR A 27 23.25 5.50 -23.06
N THR A 28 22.58 4.59 -23.77
CA THR A 28 21.90 4.89 -25.03
C THR A 28 20.38 4.86 -24.95
N GLY A 29 19.81 4.28 -23.89
CA GLY A 29 18.37 3.99 -23.77
C GLY A 29 17.90 2.82 -24.61
N ALA A 30 18.79 2.10 -25.28
CA ALA A 30 18.43 1.01 -26.18
C ALA A 30 18.16 -0.31 -25.42
N VAL A 31 17.12 -1.02 -25.83
CA VAL A 31 16.88 -2.39 -25.37
C VAL A 31 17.92 -3.32 -25.98
N VAL A 32 18.55 -4.14 -25.14
CA VAL A 32 19.48 -5.18 -25.58
C VAL A 32 18.66 -6.38 -26.05
N PRO A 33 18.81 -6.83 -27.31
CA PRO A 33 18.07 -7.98 -27.81
C PRO A 33 18.25 -9.24 -26.95
N ALA A 34 17.21 -10.04 -26.77
CA ALA A 34 17.25 -11.28 -25.99
C ALA A 34 18.33 -12.28 -26.47
N SER A 35 18.73 -12.21 -27.73
CA SER A 35 19.85 -13.02 -28.28
C SER A 35 21.22 -12.59 -27.77
N GLN A 36 21.35 -11.44 -27.12
CA GLN A 36 22.64 -10.89 -26.65
C GLN A 36 22.81 -11.00 -25.12
N TRP A 37 21.86 -11.64 -24.43
CA TRP A 37 21.99 -11.88 -23.00
C TRP A 37 21.37 -13.22 -22.59
N HIS A 38 21.80 -13.74 -21.48
CA HIS A 38 21.17 -14.91 -20.85
C HIS A 38 21.32 -14.84 -19.34
N TYR A 39 20.41 -15.53 -18.65
CA TYR A 39 20.48 -15.71 -17.20
C TYR A 39 21.22 -17.02 -16.89
N ASP A 40 22.29 -16.93 -16.12
CA ASP A 40 22.99 -18.08 -15.58
C ASP A 40 22.44 -18.43 -14.19
N GLU A 41 21.64 -19.47 -14.11
CA GLU A 41 21.03 -19.92 -12.85
C GLU A 41 22.07 -20.35 -11.80
N THR A 42 23.25 -20.79 -12.23
CA THR A 42 24.30 -21.28 -11.31
C THR A 42 24.93 -20.12 -10.55
N SER A 43 25.22 -19.04 -11.23
CA SER A 43 25.84 -17.86 -10.64
C SER A 43 24.81 -16.79 -10.19
N GLY A 44 23.56 -16.91 -10.63
CA GLY A 44 22.53 -15.89 -10.40
C GLY A 44 22.74 -14.59 -11.19
N ASN A 45 23.56 -14.63 -12.23
CA ASN A 45 23.92 -13.44 -13.00
C ASN A 45 23.25 -13.41 -14.37
N VAL A 46 23.00 -12.20 -14.87
CA VAL A 46 22.69 -11.98 -16.29
C VAL A 46 23.99 -11.64 -17.02
N VAL A 47 24.32 -12.43 -18.02
CA VAL A 47 25.49 -12.25 -18.86
C VAL A 47 25.10 -11.60 -20.18
N ILE A 48 25.72 -10.47 -20.51
CA ILE A 48 25.46 -9.70 -21.73
C ILE A 48 26.66 -9.79 -22.67
N THR A 49 26.43 -10.13 -23.93
CA THR A 49 27.50 -10.26 -24.94
C THR A 49 26.95 -9.92 -26.34
N PRO A 50 27.62 -9.03 -27.11
CA PRO A 50 28.74 -8.19 -26.72
C PRO A 50 28.32 -6.97 -25.88
N VAL A 51 29.26 -6.48 -25.08
CA VAL A 51 29.08 -5.20 -24.35
C VAL A 51 29.90 -4.11 -25.00
N LYS A 52 29.48 -2.87 -24.86
CA LYS A 52 30.24 -1.67 -25.27
C LYS A 52 31.01 -1.14 -24.07
N PRO A 53 32.28 -0.81 -24.19
CA PRO A 53 33.07 -0.22 -23.12
C PRO A 53 32.42 1.09 -22.64
N PHE A 54 32.45 1.31 -21.31
CA PHE A 54 31.89 2.52 -20.63
C PHE A 54 30.38 2.68 -20.75
N HIS A 55 29.62 1.65 -21.13
CA HIS A 55 28.18 1.65 -21.08
C HIS A 55 27.70 1.03 -19.77
N GLU A 56 26.58 1.55 -19.28
CA GLU A 56 25.86 1.03 -18.11
C GLU A 56 24.66 0.19 -18.56
N TYR A 57 24.47 -0.93 -17.92
CA TYR A 57 23.36 -1.83 -18.22
C TYR A 57 22.51 -2.09 -16.98
N THR A 58 21.22 -2.19 -17.17
CA THR A 58 20.27 -2.61 -16.12
C THR A 58 19.45 -3.79 -16.59
N VAL A 59 19.06 -4.63 -15.63
CA VAL A 59 18.18 -5.76 -15.86
C VAL A 59 16.92 -5.58 -15.04
N SER A 60 15.78 -5.61 -15.70
CA SER A 60 14.47 -5.74 -15.06
C SER A 60 13.99 -7.17 -15.18
N PHE A 61 13.55 -7.78 -14.12
CA PHE A 61 13.18 -9.20 -14.09
C PHE A 61 11.97 -9.44 -13.18
N LEU A 62 11.27 -10.55 -13.40
CA LEU A 62 10.20 -11.01 -12.52
C LEU A 62 10.78 -11.75 -11.32
N ALA A 63 10.20 -11.51 -10.16
CA ALA A 63 10.53 -12.20 -8.94
C ALA A 63 9.27 -12.62 -8.17
N TYR A 64 9.35 -13.73 -7.45
CA TYR A 64 8.38 -14.09 -6.42
C TYR A 64 8.74 -13.37 -5.13
N ILE A 65 7.78 -12.73 -4.51
CA ILE A 65 7.91 -12.18 -3.16
C ILE A 65 7.60 -13.33 -2.18
N MET A 66 8.55 -13.63 -1.32
CA MET A 66 8.36 -14.61 -0.24
C MET A 66 7.63 -13.91 0.90
N TRP A 67 6.46 -14.40 1.27
CA TRP A 67 5.56 -13.76 2.21
C TRP A 67 5.18 -14.67 3.36
N ASP A 68 5.17 -14.10 4.55
CA ASP A 68 4.65 -14.75 5.74
C ASP A 68 3.16 -14.40 5.93
N PRO A 69 2.29 -15.37 6.25
CA PRO A 69 0.86 -15.12 6.41
C PRO A 69 0.50 -14.25 7.62
N VAL A 70 1.44 -13.97 8.51
CA VAL A 70 1.27 -13.10 9.68
C VAL A 70 1.60 -11.66 9.31
N HIS A 71 1.28 -11.27 8.11
CA HIS A 71 1.28 -9.90 7.67
C HIS A 71 2.55 -9.07 7.91
N MET A 72 2.61 -8.15 8.80
CA MET A 72 3.71 -7.23 9.01
C MET A 72 5.05 -7.89 9.32
N TYR A 73 5.03 -9.16 9.69
CA TYR A 73 6.20 -9.94 9.99
C TYR A 73 6.27 -11.12 9.02
N ASN A 74 7.43 -11.46 8.58
CA ASN A 74 7.66 -12.66 7.78
C ASN A 74 8.70 -13.56 8.46
N ALA A 75 8.79 -14.80 7.98
CA ALA A 75 9.69 -15.80 8.57
C ALA A 75 11.16 -15.35 8.57
N VAL A 76 11.56 -14.56 7.60
CA VAL A 76 12.94 -14.07 7.48
C VAL A 76 13.24 -13.03 8.56
N VAL A 77 12.39 -12.00 8.67
CA VAL A 77 12.60 -10.89 9.62
C VAL A 77 12.50 -11.35 11.08
N ASN A 78 11.63 -12.32 11.36
CA ASN A 78 11.41 -12.83 12.71
C ASN A 78 12.20 -14.10 13.02
N ASP A 79 13.00 -14.60 12.10
CA ASP A 79 13.77 -15.84 12.25
C ASP A 79 12.90 -17.05 12.65
N TRP A 80 11.66 -17.11 12.14
CA TRP A 80 10.74 -18.21 12.41
C TRP A 80 11.16 -19.46 11.66
N LYS A 81 11.54 -20.49 12.41
CA LYS A 81 12.03 -21.75 11.85
C LYS A 81 10.90 -22.75 11.56
N ASP A 82 9.77 -22.59 12.23
CA ASP A 82 8.65 -23.54 12.18
C ASP A 82 7.60 -23.19 11.11
N VAL A 83 7.78 -22.07 10.42
CA VAL A 83 6.85 -21.59 9.39
C VAL A 83 7.57 -21.53 8.06
N GLU A 84 7.04 -22.25 7.08
CA GLU A 84 7.55 -22.18 5.72
C GLU A 84 7.15 -20.83 5.09
N PRO A 85 8.10 -20.04 4.57
CA PRO A 85 7.80 -18.80 3.87
C PRO A 85 6.88 -19.03 2.68
N GLN A 86 5.79 -18.29 2.60
CA GLN A 86 4.82 -18.40 1.52
C GLN A 86 5.12 -17.43 0.39
N ILE A 87 4.85 -17.86 -0.83
CA ILE A 87 4.93 -17.01 -2.02
C ILE A 87 3.62 -16.27 -2.18
N THR A 88 3.69 -14.95 -2.26
CA THR A 88 2.53 -14.10 -2.56
C THR A 88 1.99 -14.43 -3.95
N PHE A 89 0.69 -14.49 -4.07
CA PHE A 89 0.02 -14.78 -5.34
C PHE A 89 -0.75 -13.55 -5.85
N ASP A 90 -0.88 -13.47 -7.18
CA ASP A 90 -1.65 -12.42 -7.83
C ASP A 90 -3.14 -12.78 -7.84
N VAL A 91 -3.93 -12.07 -7.05
CA VAL A 91 -5.40 -12.29 -6.92
C VAL A 91 -6.19 -11.86 -8.17
N ARG A 92 -5.56 -11.27 -9.16
CA ARG A 92 -6.21 -10.95 -10.43
C ARG A 92 -6.37 -12.16 -11.32
N GLN A 93 -5.58 -13.20 -11.12
CA GLN A 93 -5.78 -14.48 -11.81
C GLN A 93 -7.12 -15.11 -11.39
N PRO A 94 -7.89 -15.71 -12.31
CA PRO A 94 -9.22 -16.24 -12.01
C PRO A 94 -9.26 -17.21 -10.82
N LYS A 95 -8.31 -18.14 -10.76
CA LYS A 95 -8.27 -19.15 -9.70
C LYS A 95 -7.98 -18.55 -8.32
N THR A 96 -7.00 -17.67 -8.23
CA THR A 96 -6.65 -17.02 -6.96
C THR A 96 -7.68 -15.98 -6.55
N ARG A 97 -8.31 -15.32 -7.52
CA ARG A 97 -9.44 -14.42 -7.28
C ARG A 97 -10.61 -15.17 -6.63
N THR A 98 -11.04 -16.27 -7.23
CA THR A 98 -12.10 -17.12 -6.66
C THR A 98 -11.74 -17.54 -5.22
N HIS A 99 -10.53 -18.04 -5.02
CA HIS A 99 -10.06 -18.42 -3.68
C HIS A 99 -10.13 -17.29 -2.65
N SER A 100 -9.73 -16.07 -3.04
CA SER A 100 -9.74 -14.90 -2.15
C SER A 100 -11.16 -14.47 -1.79
N LEU A 101 -12.07 -14.47 -2.75
CA LEU A 101 -13.47 -14.14 -2.53
C LEU A 101 -14.17 -15.19 -1.64
N GLU A 102 -13.92 -16.47 -1.88
CA GLU A 102 -14.44 -17.54 -1.04
C GLU A 102 -13.86 -17.51 0.39
N ARG A 103 -12.58 -17.13 0.53
CA ARG A 103 -11.97 -16.94 1.85
C ARG A 103 -12.66 -15.82 2.64
N LEU A 104 -13.00 -14.72 1.98
CA LEU A 104 -13.76 -13.64 2.60
C LEU A 104 -15.15 -14.13 3.04
N ARG A 105 -15.87 -14.87 2.20
CA ARG A 105 -17.17 -15.45 2.56
C ARG A 105 -17.06 -16.37 3.78
N ARG A 106 -16.10 -17.30 3.78
CA ARG A 106 -15.88 -18.19 4.94
C ARG A 106 -15.56 -17.43 6.23
N PHE A 107 -14.79 -16.33 6.12
CA PHE A 107 -14.53 -15.45 7.27
C PHE A 107 -15.84 -14.85 7.80
N LEU A 108 -16.67 -14.31 6.94
CA LEU A 108 -17.95 -13.69 7.31
C LEU A 108 -18.95 -14.70 7.87
N ASP A 109 -18.98 -15.93 7.33
CA ASP A 109 -19.80 -17.03 7.85
C ASP A 109 -19.44 -17.39 9.30
N THR A 110 -18.17 -17.37 9.63
CA THR A 110 -17.66 -17.79 10.95
C THR A 110 -17.57 -16.64 11.97
N HIS A 111 -17.62 -15.39 11.53
CA HIS A 111 -17.44 -14.20 12.39
C HIS A 111 -18.66 -13.27 12.32
N GLN A 112 -19.83 -13.81 12.69
CA GLN A 112 -21.11 -13.06 12.62
C GLN A 112 -21.14 -11.78 13.47
N TYR A 113 -20.32 -11.70 14.52
CA TYR A 113 -20.20 -10.57 15.42
C TYR A 113 -19.43 -9.36 14.84
N VAL A 114 -18.82 -9.51 13.67
CA VAL A 114 -18.13 -8.42 13.00
C VAL A 114 -19.16 -7.50 12.34
N ASP A 115 -19.10 -6.21 12.62
CA ASP A 115 -19.97 -5.20 12.00
C ASP A 115 -19.32 -4.52 10.81
N VAL A 116 -17.99 -4.33 10.87
CA VAL A 116 -17.21 -3.63 9.86
C VAL A 116 -16.02 -4.45 9.44
N VAL A 117 -15.87 -4.69 8.14
CA VAL A 117 -14.68 -5.29 7.56
C VAL A 117 -13.76 -4.20 7.06
N ARG A 118 -12.57 -4.11 7.63
CA ARG A 118 -11.55 -3.15 7.19
C ARG A 118 -10.50 -3.81 6.33
N PHE A 119 -10.42 -3.37 5.10
CA PHE A 119 -9.37 -3.76 4.17
C PHE A 119 -8.14 -2.86 4.35
N THR A 120 -6.96 -3.45 4.25
CA THR A 120 -5.70 -2.69 4.21
C THR A 120 -5.15 -2.65 2.79
N THR A 121 -5.26 -3.77 2.07
CA THR A 121 -4.93 -3.90 0.66
C THR A 121 -5.89 -4.88 0.02
N PHE A 122 -6.05 -4.82 -1.30
CA PHE A 122 -6.91 -5.77 -2.01
C PHE A 122 -6.12 -6.88 -2.69
N PHE A 123 -4.99 -6.61 -3.28
CA PHE A 123 -4.21 -7.66 -3.94
C PHE A 123 -2.70 -7.46 -3.88
N HIS A 124 -2.23 -6.56 -3.06
CA HIS A 124 -0.81 -6.45 -2.87
C HIS A 124 -0.46 -6.28 -1.42
N GLN A 125 0.70 -6.73 -1.11
CA GLN A 125 1.35 -6.55 0.17
C GLN A 125 2.50 -5.57 0.00
N PHE A 126 2.71 -4.77 1.00
CA PHE A 126 3.92 -4.01 1.16
C PHE A 126 4.91 -4.81 2.01
N THR A 127 6.18 -4.61 1.78
CA THR A 127 7.24 -5.23 2.56
C THR A 127 7.71 -4.25 3.63
N LEU A 128 7.64 -4.68 4.88
CA LEU A 128 8.23 -3.96 6.01
C LEU A 128 9.59 -4.55 6.34
N ILE A 129 10.58 -3.69 6.48
CA ILE A 129 11.95 -4.08 6.83
C ILE A 129 12.32 -3.40 8.13
N PHE A 130 12.67 -4.21 9.12
CA PHE A 130 13.02 -3.76 10.45
C PHE A 130 14.52 -3.90 10.69
N ASP A 131 15.06 -3.05 11.57
CA ASP A 131 16.40 -3.20 12.05
C ASP A 131 16.45 -4.21 13.24
N GLU A 132 17.63 -4.40 13.81
CA GLU A 132 17.88 -5.30 14.92
C GLU A 132 17.15 -4.90 16.23
N LEU A 133 16.63 -3.68 16.31
CA LEU A 133 15.82 -3.19 17.41
C LEU A 133 14.32 -3.22 17.11
N ALA A 134 13.92 -3.96 16.07
CA ALA A 134 12.56 -4.03 15.57
C ALA A 134 11.96 -2.66 15.16
N ARG A 135 12.82 -1.69 14.80
CA ARG A 135 12.39 -0.41 14.27
C ARG A 135 12.31 -0.50 12.76
N GLU A 136 11.29 0.12 12.19
CA GLU A 136 11.15 0.17 10.74
C GLU A 136 12.30 0.95 10.09
N LYS A 137 12.90 0.35 9.08
CA LYS A 137 13.88 0.99 8.21
C LYS A 137 13.35 1.31 6.83
N TYR A 138 12.44 0.52 6.35
CA TYR A 138 12.00 0.59 4.97
C TYR A 138 10.61 0.00 4.78
N VAL A 139 9.78 0.69 4.00
CA VAL A 139 8.51 0.18 3.52
C VAL A 139 8.55 0.17 2.00
N ASP A 140 8.33 -0.99 1.41
CA ASP A 140 8.14 -1.09 -0.03
C ASP A 140 6.68 -0.82 -0.39
N TRP A 141 6.43 0.36 -0.88
CA TRP A 141 5.12 0.81 -1.34
C TRP A 141 4.87 0.60 -2.83
N PHE A 142 5.81 0.02 -3.55
CA PHE A 142 5.63 -0.27 -4.98
C PHE A 142 4.58 -1.34 -5.25
N GLY A 143 3.94 -1.81 -4.24
CA GLY A 143 3.02 -2.89 -4.25
C GLY A 143 2.03 -2.90 -5.37
N TYR A 144 1.19 -1.93 -5.45
CA TYR A 144 0.16 -1.89 -6.50
C TYR A 144 0.74 -1.67 -7.90
N SER A 145 1.80 -0.91 -8.04
CA SER A 145 2.41 -0.63 -9.33
C SER A 145 3.33 -1.74 -9.83
N ALA A 146 4.02 -2.43 -8.92
CA ALA A 146 4.99 -3.47 -9.27
C ALA A 146 4.47 -4.90 -9.03
N SER A 147 3.27 -5.05 -8.50
CA SER A 147 2.61 -6.35 -8.29
C SER A 147 2.06 -6.86 -9.61
N VAL A 148 2.81 -7.70 -10.27
CA VAL A 148 2.48 -8.21 -11.60
C VAL A 148 2.61 -9.73 -11.65
N SER A 149 1.88 -10.33 -12.58
CA SER A 149 2.09 -11.72 -13.00
C SER A 149 2.00 -11.80 -14.51
N PRO A 150 2.56 -12.82 -15.17
CA PRO A 150 2.45 -12.98 -16.61
C PRO A 150 1.00 -12.88 -17.12
N TYR A 151 0.07 -13.48 -16.38
CA TYR A 151 -1.36 -13.38 -16.71
C TYR A 151 -1.85 -11.93 -16.78
N VAL A 152 -1.53 -11.12 -15.77
CA VAL A 152 -1.95 -9.72 -15.72
C VAL A 152 -1.27 -8.87 -16.77
N LEU A 153 0.02 -9.12 -17.01
CA LEU A 153 0.75 -8.44 -18.07
C LEU A 153 0.14 -8.74 -19.46
N GLU A 154 -0.29 -9.97 -19.70
CA GLU A 154 -1.01 -10.32 -20.92
C GLU A 154 -2.39 -9.66 -21.01
N GLN A 155 -3.10 -9.46 -19.89
CA GLN A 155 -4.36 -8.68 -19.91
C GLN A 155 -4.09 -7.21 -20.24
N PHE A 156 -3.03 -6.64 -19.68
CA PHE A 156 -2.60 -5.28 -20.04
C PHE A 156 -2.31 -5.15 -21.54
N GLU A 157 -1.48 -6.05 -22.10
CA GLU A 157 -1.16 -6.06 -23.53
C GLU A 157 -2.42 -6.12 -24.42
N LYS A 158 -3.39 -6.95 -24.04
CA LYS A 158 -4.67 -7.07 -24.76
C LYS A 158 -5.50 -5.78 -24.70
N GLU A 159 -5.48 -5.10 -23.56
CA GLU A 159 -6.27 -3.89 -23.37
C GLU A 159 -5.68 -2.68 -24.10
N VAL A 160 -4.35 -2.51 -24.02
CA VAL A 160 -3.69 -1.34 -24.61
C VAL A 160 -3.28 -1.53 -26.07
N GLY A 161 -3.17 -2.77 -26.53
CA GLY A 161 -2.85 -3.11 -27.93
C GLY A 161 -1.35 -3.06 -28.26
N TYR A 162 -0.48 -3.06 -27.26
CA TYR A 162 0.98 -3.12 -27.45
C TYR A 162 1.66 -3.97 -26.35
N PRO A 163 2.86 -4.53 -26.61
CA PRO A 163 3.57 -5.36 -25.65
C PRO A 163 3.93 -4.62 -24.39
N PHE A 164 3.87 -5.32 -23.25
CA PHE A 164 4.36 -4.81 -21.96
C PHE A 164 5.89 -4.68 -21.96
N ARG A 165 6.35 -3.65 -21.24
CA ARG A 165 7.77 -3.49 -20.89
C ARG A 165 7.92 -3.08 -19.43
N PRO A 166 8.91 -3.60 -18.69
CA PRO A 166 9.18 -3.18 -17.31
C PRO A 166 9.37 -1.66 -17.15
N GLU A 167 9.91 -1.00 -18.18
CA GLU A 167 10.06 0.46 -18.21
C GLU A 167 8.74 1.23 -18.04
N TYR A 168 7.61 0.62 -18.36
CA TYR A 168 6.29 1.24 -18.16
C TYR A 168 5.91 1.36 -16.68
N ILE A 169 6.49 0.53 -15.81
CA ILE A 169 6.32 0.63 -14.35
C ILE A 169 7.29 1.64 -13.76
N ILE A 170 8.56 1.54 -14.11
CA ILE A 170 9.63 2.35 -13.50
C ILE A 170 9.78 3.72 -14.16
N ASP A 171 9.14 3.96 -15.30
CA ASP A 171 9.17 5.21 -16.08
C ASP A 171 10.60 5.77 -16.21
N GLN A 172 11.52 4.93 -16.66
CA GLN A 172 12.98 5.22 -16.77
C GLN A 172 13.64 5.55 -15.42
N GLY A 173 13.15 4.97 -14.32
CA GLY A 173 13.62 5.22 -12.97
C GLY A 173 13.02 6.46 -12.30
N TYR A 174 12.11 7.17 -12.96
CA TYR A 174 11.48 8.37 -12.39
C TYR A 174 10.25 8.08 -11.52
N MET A 175 9.60 6.95 -11.71
CA MET A 175 8.54 6.42 -10.87
C MET A 175 7.59 7.47 -10.29
N ASN A 176 6.77 8.06 -11.15
CA ASN A 176 5.82 9.09 -10.71
C ASN A 176 6.50 10.33 -10.06
N ASN A 177 7.66 10.71 -10.54
CA ASN A 177 8.35 11.91 -10.09
C ASN A 177 7.54 13.17 -10.46
N THR A 178 7.28 14.03 -9.47
CA THR A 178 6.48 15.25 -9.63
C THR A 178 7.09 16.28 -10.56
N TYR A 179 8.38 16.18 -10.87
CA TYR A 179 9.10 17.10 -11.74
C TYR A 179 9.15 16.67 -13.21
N ARG A 180 8.52 15.57 -13.53
CA ARG A 180 8.50 15.03 -14.89
C ARG A 180 7.09 14.64 -15.31
N ILE A 181 6.76 14.96 -16.56
CA ILE A 181 5.51 14.44 -17.16
C ILE A 181 5.68 12.93 -17.42
N PRO A 182 4.86 12.08 -16.81
CA PRO A 182 4.93 10.63 -17.03
C PRO A 182 4.70 10.28 -18.51
N SER A 183 5.35 9.19 -18.96
CA SER A 183 5.12 8.66 -20.31
C SER A 183 3.66 8.21 -20.49
N LYS A 184 3.24 8.07 -21.76
CA LYS A 184 1.92 7.53 -22.10
C LYS A 184 1.76 6.12 -21.55
N GLU A 185 2.76 5.29 -21.73
CA GLU A 185 2.79 3.88 -21.32
C GLU A 185 2.68 3.72 -19.80
N PHE A 186 3.39 4.57 -19.05
CA PHE A 186 3.25 4.63 -17.58
C PHE A 186 1.81 4.98 -17.17
N LYS A 187 1.22 5.99 -17.81
CA LYS A 187 -0.18 6.40 -17.55
C LYS A 187 -1.17 5.29 -17.89
N ASP A 188 -0.97 4.61 -19.01
CA ASP A 188 -1.83 3.49 -19.43
C ASP A 188 -1.73 2.33 -18.43
N PHE A 189 -0.52 2.01 -17.96
CA PHE A 189 -0.32 0.99 -16.95
C PHE A 189 -0.97 1.37 -15.61
N GLN A 190 -0.80 2.60 -15.15
CA GLN A 190 -1.45 3.08 -13.93
C GLN A 190 -3.00 3.06 -14.04
N ALA A 191 -3.53 3.45 -15.20
CA ALA A 191 -4.97 3.40 -15.45
C ALA A 191 -5.50 1.96 -15.47
N PHE A 192 -4.77 1.03 -16.08
CA PHE A 192 -5.07 -0.39 -16.03
C PHE A 192 -5.08 -0.93 -14.59
N GLN A 193 -4.02 -0.65 -13.81
CA GLN A 193 -3.93 -1.06 -12.40
C GLN A 193 -5.11 -0.53 -11.59
N ARG A 194 -5.45 0.73 -11.74
CA ARG A 194 -6.55 1.38 -11.04
C ARG A 194 -7.89 0.68 -11.31
N ARG A 195 -8.18 0.36 -12.58
CA ARG A 195 -9.41 -0.37 -12.93
C ARG A 195 -9.44 -1.78 -12.34
N GLU A 196 -8.33 -2.51 -12.38
CA GLU A 196 -8.25 -3.86 -11.83
C GLU A 196 -8.40 -3.88 -10.30
N VAL A 197 -7.79 -2.90 -9.61
CA VAL A 197 -7.99 -2.73 -8.16
C VAL A 197 -9.46 -2.42 -7.84
N ALA A 198 -10.04 -1.44 -8.52
CA ALA A 198 -11.41 -1.03 -8.27
C ALA A 198 -12.41 -2.17 -8.51
N LYS A 199 -12.18 -2.98 -9.56
CA LYS A 199 -13.01 -4.14 -9.88
C LYS A 199 -12.96 -5.22 -8.80
N LEU A 200 -11.77 -5.57 -8.31
CA LEU A 200 -11.62 -6.53 -7.22
C LEU A 200 -12.18 -5.97 -5.91
N ALA A 201 -11.86 -4.70 -5.61
CA ALA A 201 -12.37 -4.02 -4.42
C ALA A 201 -13.90 -4.04 -4.39
N LYS A 202 -14.54 -3.72 -5.51
CA LYS A 202 -16.00 -3.79 -5.61
C LYS A 202 -16.55 -5.18 -5.31
N GLU A 203 -15.98 -6.23 -5.89
CA GLU A 203 -16.44 -7.61 -5.63
C GLU A 203 -16.32 -7.98 -4.13
N MET A 204 -15.24 -7.57 -3.48
CA MET A 204 -15.06 -7.82 -2.04
C MET A 204 -16.02 -7.00 -1.20
N VAL A 205 -16.26 -5.74 -1.55
CA VAL A 205 -17.21 -4.87 -0.86
C VAL A 205 -18.65 -5.39 -1.03
N ASP A 206 -19.01 -5.80 -2.23
CA ASP A 206 -20.33 -6.39 -2.51
C ASP A 206 -20.56 -7.63 -1.62
N ILE A 207 -19.56 -8.49 -1.46
CA ILE A 207 -19.64 -9.64 -0.55
C ILE A 207 -19.89 -9.19 0.90
N VAL A 208 -19.17 -8.18 1.38
CA VAL A 208 -19.37 -7.66 2.74
C VAL A 208 -20.82 -7.15 2.92
N HIS A 209 -21.34 -6.45 1.93
CA HIS A 209 -22.70 -5.93 1.93
C HIS A 209 -23.76 -7.04 1.85
N GLU A 210 -23.52 -8.14 1.14
CA GLU A 210 -24.41 -9.33 1.13
C GLU A 210 -24.62 -9.88 2.54
N TYR A 211 -23.64 -9.74 3.44
CA TYR A 211 -23.74 -10.14 4.84
C TYR A 211 -24.31 -9.03 5.77
N GLY A 212 -24.76 -7.91 5.21
CA GLY A 212 -25.31 -6.78 5.96
C GLY A 212 -24.27 -6.01 6.79
N LYS A 213 -23.00 -6.08 6.43
CA LYS A 213 -21.89 -5.45 7.15
C LYS A 213 -21.34 -4.26 6.37
N GLU A 214 -20.61 -3.39 7.05
CA GLU A 214 -19.95 -2.24 6.42
C GLU A 214 -18.53 -2.63 5.94
N ALA A 215 -18.13 -2.05 4.82
CA ALA A 215 -16.80 -2.18 4.24
C ALA A 215 -16.01 -0.88 4.38
N MET A 216 -14.82 -0.96 4.96
CA MET A 216 -13.94 0.17 5.18
C MET A 216 -12.57 -0.10 4.54
N MET A 217 -11.95 0.94 3.97
CA MET A 217 -10.59 0.87 3.46
C MET A 217 -9.64 1.71 4.28
N PHE A 218 -8.49 1.11 4.65
CA PHE A 218 -7.36 1.87 5.18
C PHE A 218 -6.62 2.55 4.02
N MET A 219 -6.59 3.87 4.04
CA MET A 219 -5.85 4.68 3.08
C MET A 219 -4.47 4.97 3.65
N GLY A 220 -3.48 4.23 3.17
CA GLY A 220 -2.08 4.48 3.49
C GLY A 220 -1.53 5.71 2.75
N ASP A 221 -0.22 5.87 2.76
CA ASP A 221 0.43 7.02 2.12
C ASP A 221 0.49 6.88 0.59
N HIS A 222 0.31 5.67 0.07
CA HIS A 222 0.33 5.36 -1.36
C HIS A 222 -0.95 4.66 -1.76
N TRP A 223 -1.76 5.33 -2.57
CA TRP A 223 -3.10 4.88 -2.97
C TRP A 223 -3.17 4.42 -4.43
N ILE A 224 -2.05 4.03 -5.01
CA ILE A 224 -2.01 3.57 -6.41
C ILE A 224 -3.05 2.47 -6.63
N GLY A 225 -3.96 2.73 -7.56
CA GLY A 225 -5.10 1.87 -7.83
C GLY A 225 -6.32 2.09 -6.94
N MET A 226 -6.23 2.96 -5.93
CA MET A 226 -7.31 3.29 -5.01
C MET A 226 -7.44 4.80 -4.78
N GLU A 227 -7.02 5.60 -5.74
CA GLU A 227 -7.07 7.06 -5.61
C GLU A 227 -8.51 7.53 -5.39
N PRO A 228 -8.83 8.12 -4.22
CA PRO A 228 -10.21 8.38 -3.81
C PRO A 228 -10.90 9.51 -4.57
N PHE A 229 -10.13 10.25 -5.36
CA PHE A 229 -10.63 11.38 -6.16
C PHE A 229 -10.81 11.02 -7.64
N MET A 230 -10.60 9.76 -8.01
CA MET A 230 -10.81 9.24 -9.37
C MET A 230 -12.18 8.58 -9.48
N ASP A 231 -12.69 8.53 -10.70
CA ASP A 231 -14.06 8.04 -10.96
C ASP A 231 -14.27 6.60 -10.54
N GLU A 232 -13.26 5.75 -10.68
CA GLU A 232 -13.32 4.35 -10.32
C GLU A 232 -13.61 4.13 -8.81
N PHE A 233 -13.12 5.02 -7.94
CA PHE A 233 -13.30 4.89 -6.50
C PHE A 233 -14.79 4.89 -6.09
N ALA A 234 -15.59 5.77 -6.67
CA ALA A 234 -17.00 5.85 -6.37
C ALA A 234 -17.75 4.54 -6.67
N SER A 235 -17.29 3.80 -7.69
CA SER A 235 -17.90 2.53 -8.12
C SER A 235 -17.66 1.38 -7.14
N ILE A 236 -16.66 1.49 -6.26
CA ILE A 236 -16.32 0.44 -5.29
C ILE A 236 -17.42 0.28 -4.24
N GLY A 237 -18.03 1.39 -3.81
CA GLY A 237 -19.11 1.38 -2.84
C GLY A 237 -18.68 1.21 -1.38
N LEU A 238 -17.46 1.64 -1.03
CA LEU A 238 -17.00 1.64 0.37
C LEU A 238 -17.91 2.49 1.26
N ASP A 239 -18.18 2.00 2.47
CA ASP A 239 -18.93 2.75 3.47
C ASP A 239 -18.06 3.79 4.18
N ALA A 240 -16.77 3.49 4.35
CA ALA A 240 -15.88 4.36 5.07
C ALA A 240 -14.42 4.23 4.58
N VAL A 241 -13.65 5.25 4.91
CA VAL A 241 -12.20 5.24 4.79
C VAL A 241 -11.56 5.63 6.10
N VAL A 242 -10.38 5.08 6.38
CA VAL A 242 -9.58 5.42 7.56
C VAL A 242 -8.16 5.79 7.13
N GLY A 243 -7.63 6.85 7.71
CA GLY A 243 -6.27 7.31 7.44
C GLY A 243 -5.52 7.71 8.70
N SER A 244 -4.20 7.81 8.60
CA SER A 244 -3.34 8.22 9.71
C SER A 244 -3.48 9.72 10.02
N VAL A 245 -3.48 10.09 11.29
CA VAL A 245 -3.59 11.48 11.74
C VAL A 245 -2.25 12.14 12.04
N GLY A 246 -1.14 11.47 11.80
CA GLY A 246 0.20 12.00 12.05
C GLY A 246 0.59 13.20 11.19
N ASN A 247 -0.16 13.46 10.11
CA ASN A 247 0.04 14.57 9.19
C ASN A 247 -1.29 15.29 8.91
N GLY A 248 -1.31 16.59 9.14
CA GLY A 248 -2.52 17.39 8.93
C GLY A 248 -2.96 17.52 7.46
N ALA A 249 -2.04 17.41 6.51
CA ALA A 249 -2.39 17.40 5.09
C ALA A 249 -3.11 16.10 4.72
N THR A 250 -2.56 14.95 5.10
CA THR A 250 -3.18 13.65 4.90
C THR A 250 -4.56 13.59 5.53
N LEU A 251 -4.72 14.06 6.77
CA LEU A 251 -6.01 14.10 7.44
C LEU A 251 -7.04 14.92 6.65
N ARG A 252 -6.65 16.09 6.13
CA ARG A 252 -7.55 16.90 5.29
C ARG A 252 -7.88 16.21 3.98
N LEU A 253 -6.91 15.53 3.35
CA LEU A 253 -7.16 14.80 2.12
C LEU A 253 -8.23 13.74 2.29
N PHE A 254 -8.13 12.89 3.29
CA PHE A 254 -9.14 11.84 3.44
C PHE A 254 -10.45 12.33 4.06
N SER A 255 -10.47 13.43 4.83
CA SER A 255 -11.72 14.06 5.27
C SER A 255 -12.55 14.64 4.12
N ASP A 256 -11.90 14.97 3.00
CA ASP A 256 -12.55 15.51 1.79
C ASP A 256 -13.00 14.41 0.81
N ILE A 257 -12.72 13.13 1.10
CA ILE A 257 -13.14 12.01 0.26
C ILE A 257 -14.68 11.97 0.18
N LYS A 258 -15.20 11.90 -1.04
CA LYS A 258 -16.62 11.78 -1.34
C LYS A 258 -17.03 10.31 -1.49
N ASN A 259 -18.34 10.09 -1.54
CA ASN A 259 -18.91 8.76 -1.80
C ASN A 259 -18.62 7.72 -0.69
N VAL A 260 -18.39 8.19 0.53
CA VAL A 260 -18.34 7.36 1.74
C VAL A 260 -19.28 7.93 2.79
N LYS A 261 -19.80 7.08 3.68
CA LYS A 261 -20.72 7.50 4.76
C LYS A 261 -19.99 8.27 5.85
N TYR A 262 -18.75 7.88 6.16
CA TYR A 262 -17.92 8.52 7.16
C TYR A 262 -16.42 8.33 6.91
N THR A 263 -15.64 9.20 7.53
CA THR A 263 -14.19 9.13 7.54
C THR A 263 -13.67 8.95 8.97
N GLU A 264 -12.60 8.18 9.13
CA GLU A 264 -12.02 7.85 10.42
C GLU A 264 -10.53 8.21 10.46
N GLY A 265 -10.11 8.86 11.55
CA GLY A 265 -8.72 9.13 11.83
C GLY A 265 -8.11 8.03 12.69
N ARG A 266 -7.08 7.36 12.19
CA ARG A 266 -6.28 6.44 12.96
C ARG A 266 -5.26 7.20 13.77
N PHE A 267 -5.39 7.11 15.09
CA PHE A 267 -4.52 7.76 16.04
C PHE A 267 -3.29 6.91 16.30
N LEU A 268 -2.14 7.52 16.25
CA LEU A 268 -0.82 6.93 16.20
C LEU A 268 -0.46 6.21 14.91
N PRO A 269 0.79 6.40 14.52
CA PRO A 269 1.27 5.88 13.30
C PRO A 269 1.48 4.36 13.35
N TYR A 270 1.74 3.90 12.30
CA TYR A 270 1.91 2.70 11.59
C TYR A 270 2.81 1.68 12.28
N PHE A 271 3.85 2.10 13.00
CA PHE A 271 4.94 1.24 13.41
C PHE A 271 4.98 1.13 14.92
N PHE A 272 4.42 0.06 15.38
CA PHE A 272 4.20 -0.21 16.78
C PHE A 272 5.47 -0.48 17.55
N PRO A 273 6.44 -1.23 17.01
CA PRO A 273 7.70 -1.44 17.71
C PRO A 273 8.51 -0.17 17.93
N ASP A 274 8.40 0.79 17.02
CA ASP A 274 9.12 2.08 17.11
C ASP A 274 8.62 2.98 18.22
N THR A 275 7.39 2.80 18.64
CA THR A 275 6.74 3.63 19.66
C THR A 275 6.55 2.87 20.98
N PHE A 276 6.15 1.60 20.89
CA PHE A 276 5.79 0.78 22.05
C PHE A 276 6.90 -0.21 22.40
N HIS A 277 7.96 0.28 23.01
CA HIS A 277 9.08 -0.52 23.50
C HIS A 277 9.57 0.03 24.85
N GLU A 278 10.39 -0.72 25.56
CA GLU A 278 11.02 -0.26 26.78
C GLU A 278 11.85 1.02 26.52
N GLY A 279 11.58 2.08 27.26
CA GLY A 279 12.17 3.40 27.07
C GLY A 279 11.51 4.26 25.98
N GLY A 280 10.52 3.75 25.27
CA GLY A 280 9.67 4.53 24.35
C GLY A 280 8.67 5.44 25.09
N ASP A 281 8.19 6.48 24.44
CA ASP A 281 7.21 7.42 25.01
C ASP A 281 5.99 7.55 24.09
N PRO A 282 5.07 6.56 24.10
CA PRO A 282 3.87 6.58 23.28
C PRO A 282 2.91 7.72 23.63
N VAL A 283 2.94 8.23 24.86
CA VAL A 283 2.13 9.38 25.28
C VAL A 283 2.60 10.66 24.58
N LYS A 284 3.89 10.87 24.52
CA LYS A 284 4.49 12.01 23.81
C LYS A 284 4.13 11.99 22.33
N GLU A 285 4.29 10.85 21.69
CA GLU A 285 3.91 10.68 20.29
C GLU A 285 2.42 10.96 20.07
N ALA A 286 1.57 10.44 20.95
CA ALA A 286 0.13 10.69 20.90
C ALA A 286 -0.20 12.17 21.04
N LYS A 287 0.46 12.90 21.94
CA LYS A 287 0.26 14.35 22.12
C LYS A 287 0.61 15.13 20.86
N VAL A 288 1.72 14.81 20.20
CA VAL A 288 2.12 15.44 18.93
C VAL A 288 1.07 15.16 17.85
N ASN A 289 0.66 13.90 17.72
CA ASN A 289 -0.37 13.50 16.76
C ASN A 289 -1.70 14.21 17.02
N TRP A 290 -2.13 14.33 18.30
CA TRP A 290 -3.39 14.99 18.63
C TRP A 290 -3.40 16.48 18.31
N VAL A 291 -2.32 17.18 18.59
CA VAL A 291 -2.20 18.61 18.23
C VAL A 291 -2.34 18.80 16.71
N THR A 292 -1.72 17.94 15.92
CA THR A 292 -1.82 17.97 14.46
C THR A 292 -3.22 17.64 13.97
N ALA A 293 -3.80 16.55 14.48
CA ALA A 293 -5.15 16.10 14.12
C ALA A 293 -6.19 17.17 14.46
N ARG A 294 -6.17 17.72 15.67
CA ARG A 294 -7.11 18.72 16.14
C ARG A 294 -7.14 19.97 15.25
N ARG A 295 -5.98 20.45 14.83
CA ARG A 295 -5.88 21.59 13.90
C ARG A 295 -6.53 21.30 12.55
N ALA A 296 -6.33 20.12 12.03
CA ALA A 296 -6.92 19.71 10.76
C ALA A 296 -8.44 19.48 10.88
N ILE A 297 -8.90 18.84 11.96
CA ILE A 297 -10.31 18.57 12.24
C ILE A 297 -11.13 19.86 12.33
N LEU A 298 -10.60 20.90 12.93
CA LEU A 298 -11.26 22.22 13.01
C LEU A 298 -11.57 22.81 11.63
N ARG A 299 -10.85 22.43 10.60
CA ARG A 299 -11.07 22.89 9.23
C ARG A 299 -11.90 21.91 8.41
N SER A 300 -11.64 20.63 8.54
CA SER A 300 -12.24 19.54 7.76
C SER A 300 -12.54 18.38 8.72
N PRO A 301 -13.73 18.35 9.32
CA PRO A 301 -14.06 17.36 10.34
C PRO A 301 -14.10 15.95 9.75
N ILE A 302 -13.47 15.03 10.47
CA ILE A 302 -13.66 13.59 10.32
C ILE A 302 -14.75 13.14 11.32
N GLN A 303 -15.42 12.03 11.04
CA GLN A 303 -16.53 11.58 11.87
C GLN A 303 -16.13 10.68 13.02
N ARG A 304 -14.99 9.99 12.90
CA ARG A 304 -14.48 9.07 13.92
C ARG A 304 -12.98 9.27 14.13
N ILE A 305 -12.53 9.00 15.35
CA ILE A 305 -11.12 8.93 15.69
C ILE A 305 -10.90 7.79 16.69
N GLY A 306 -9.78 7.12 16.61
CA GLY A 306 -9.43 6.08 17.56
C GLY A 306 -8.01 5.54 17.35
N TYR A 307 -7.58 4.72 18.32
CA TYR A 307 -6.33 4.00 18.21
C TYR A 307 -6.42 2.90 17.14
N GLY A 308 -5.52 2.91 16.21
CA GLY A 308 -5.52 1.98 15.07
C GLY A 308 -4.31 1.05 15.03
N GLY A 309 -3.89 0.53 16.17
CA GLY A 309 -2.73 -0.36 16.28
C GLY A 309 -3.04 -1.68 16.98
N TYR A 310 -2.00 -2.40 17.37
CA TYR A 310 -2.13 -3.63 18.15
C TYR A 310 -2.54 -3.30 19.58
N LEU A 311 -3.78 -3.62 19.91
CA LEU A 311 -4.34 -3.32 21.22
C LEU A 311 -3.57 -4.00 22.35
N LYS A 312 -3.11 -5.24 22.16
CA LYS A 312 -2.31 -5.96 23.17
C LYS A 312 -1.06 -5.18 23.54
N LEU A 313 -0.36 -4.63 22.55
CA LEU A 313 0.86 -3.85 22.76
C LEU A 313 0.55 -2.53 23.48
N ALA A 314 -0.50 -1.82 23.05
CA ALA A 314 -0.92 -0.58 23.69
C ALA A 314 -1.35 -0.75 25.15
N LEU A 315 -1.94 -1.89 25.50
CA LEU A 315 -2.38 -2.19 26.86
C LEU A 315 -1.21 -2.35 27.87
N GLU A 316 0.01 -2.58 27.40
CA GLU A 316 1.21 -2.57 28.22
C GLU A 316 1.64 -1.16 28.67
N PHE A 317 1.00 -0.11 28.12
CA PHE A 317 1.24 1.30 28.40
C PHE A 317 -0.03 1.99 28.94
N PRO A 318 -0.36 1.83 30.23
CA PRO A 318 -1.61 2.35 30.81
C PRO A 318 -1.82 3.86 30.64
N ASP A 319 -0.75 4.64 30.74
CA ASP A 319 -0.81 6.10 30.57
C ASP A 319 -1.19 6.50 29.15
N PHE A 320 -0.71 5.73 28.16
CA PHE A 320 -1.13 5.89 26.77
C PHE A 320 -2.61 5.59 26.60
N VAL A 321 -3.09 4.48 27.15
CA VAL A 321 -4.51 4.10 27.08
C VAL A 321 -5.39 5.18 27.73
N GLN A 322 -4.96 5.72 28.86
CA GLN A 322 -5.66 6.81 29.53
C GLN A 322 -5.69 8.07 28.65
N TYR A 323 -4.57 8.44 28.07
CA TYR A 323 -4.50 9.61 27.17
C TYR A 323 -5.39 9.44 25.93
N ILE A 324 -5.46 8.24 25.33
CA ILE A 324 -6.37 7.98 24.22
C ILE A 324 -7.85 8.19 24.63
N LYS A 325 -8.24 7.77 25.83
CA LYS A 325 -9.59 8.03 26.33
C LYS A 325 -9.89 9.53 26.43
N GLU A 326 -8.94 10.30 26.93
CA GLU A 326 -9.06 11.77 27.02
C GLU A 326 -9.20 12.41 25.63
N VAL A 327 -8.37 11.98 24.68
CA VAL A 327 -8.46 12.43 23.27
C VAL A 327 -9.82 12.08 22.66
N CYS A 328 -10.33 10.88 22.88
CA CYS A 328 -11.65 10.50 22.36
C CYS A 328 -12.78 11.36 22.96
N GLN A 329 -12.68 11.73 24.24
CA GLN A 329 -13.63 12.62 24.88
C GLN A 329 -13.53 14.05 24.33
N GLU A 330 -12.33 14.59 24.24
CA GLU A 330 -12.07 15.91 23.65
C GLU A 330 -12.55 15.98 22.19
N PHE A 331 -12.27 14.92 21.41
CA PHE A 331 -12.71 14.83 20.02
C PHE A 331 -14.23 14.88 19.92
N ARG A 332 -14.96 14.16 20.77
CA ARG A 332 -16.42 14.16 20.75
C ARG A 332 -16.99 15.55 21.03
N VAL A 333 -16.47 16.22 22.04
CA VAL A 333 -16.87 17.61 22.37
C VAL A 333 -16.55 18.53 21.19
N LEU A 334 -15.36 18.42 20.62
CA LEU A 334 -14.95 19.21 19.46
C LEU A 334 -15.89 18.95 18.27
N TYR A 335 -16.11 17.69 17.93
CA TYR A 335 -16.95 17.27 16.81
C TYR A 335 -18.38 17.84 16.95
N ASP A 336 -19.00 17.67 18.12
CA ASP A 336 -20.36 18.15 18.37
C ASP A 336 -20.48 19.68 18.23
N ASN A 337 -19.43 20.43 18.57
CA ASN A 337 -19.42 21.88 18.49
C ASN A 337 -19.10 22.44 17.09
N ILE A 338 -18.41 21.68 16.23
CA ILE A 338 -18.08 22.16 14.89
C ILE A 338 -19.08 21.73 13.81
N GLN A 339 -20.04 20.86 14.15
CA GLN A 339 -21.06 20.43 13.20
C GLN A 339 -21.87 21.62 12.67
N GLY A 340 -22.02 21.69 11.35
CA GLY A 340 -22.76 22.76 10.69
C GLY A 340 -22.12 24.15 10.75
N THR A 341 -20.89 24.24 11.25
CA THR A 341 -20.13 25.52 11.24
C THR A 341 -19.25 25.61 9.99
N THR A 342 -18.96 26.86 9.61
CA THR A 342 -17.99 27.15 8.56
C THR A 342 -16.75 27.79 9.19
N PRO A 343 -15.53 27.24 8.94
CA PRO A 343 -14.33 27.85 9.48
C PRO A 343 -14.15 29.30 9.00
N TYR A 344 -13.87 30.20 9.91
CA TYR A 344 -13.47 31.56 9.55
C TYR A 344 -12.01 31.55 9.10
N LEU A 345 -11.77 31.89 7.84
CA LEU A 345 -10.43 32.02 7.27
C LEU A 345 -10.06 33.48 7.16
N SER A 346 -9.02 33.91 7.86
CA SER A 346 -8.44 35.24 7.65
C SER A 346 -7.53 35.24 6.44
N LEU A 347 -7.40 36.41 5.78
CA LEU A 347 -6.47 36.58 4.65
C LEU A 347 -5.00 36.35 5.04
N ILE A 348 -4.66 36.52 6.32
CA ILE A 348 -3.35 36.23 6.89
C ILE A 348 -2.98 34.76 6.83
N HIS A 349 -3.96 33.86 6.93
CA HIS A 349 -3.74 32.42 6.85
C HIS A 349 -3.63 31.89 5.41
N ILE A 350 -3.94 32.69 4.42
CA ILE A 350 -3.86 32.33 3.00
C ILE A 350 -2.43 32.52 2.47
N SER A 351 -1.62 33.33 3.14
CA SER A 351 -0.25 33.68 2.74
C SER A 351 0.84 32.85 3.44
N GLU A 352 0.51 31.95 4.34
CA GLU A 352 1.49 31.02 4.89
C GLU A 352 1.59 29.76 4.01
N PRO A 353 2.80 29.38 3.61
CA PRO A 353 3.04 28.20 2.76
C PRO A 353 2.72 26.88 3.44
#